data_d0e3739ccba90fdd9988ff3823d4072c
#
_entry.id   d0e3739ccba90fdd9988ff3823d4072c
#
_cell.length_a   1.000
_cell.length_b   1.000
_cell.length_c   1.000
_cell.angle_alpha   90.00
_cell.angle_beta   90.00
_cell.angle_gamma   90.00
#
_symmetry.space_group_name_H-M   'P 1'
#
loop_
_entity.id
_entity.type
_entity.pdbx_description
1 polymer ?
#
loop_
_entity_poly.entity_id
_entity_poly.type
_entity_poly.pdbx_seq_one_letter_code
_entity_poly.pdbx_strand_id
1 'polypeptide(L)'
;MIHIEGGGANATTKAAQADTMLSPRFYTTDFAALEKVDIEGVRGEWDQMLAEFERDDNGDHFNRNAQFDREVQPLPAALHQEFLDFLISSVTAEYSGCVLYSDIKRKVKNPKIRELMTYMARDEARHAGFINQALRDFEVAIDLGNLRRDKRYTFFKPKFIYYATYLSEKIGYARYITIYRHLERHPERRFHPIFRWFERW
;
A
#
# COMPACT_ATOMS: atom_id res chain seq x y z
N MET A 1 -3.86 9.56 -20.92
CA MET A 1 -3.70 10.82 -20.14
C MET A 1 -5.11 11.25 -19.73
N ILE A 2 -5.54 10.96 -18.51
CA ILE A 2 -6.86 11.34 -18.01
C ILE A 2 -6.72 12.76 -17.47
N HIS A 3 -7.35 13.71 -18.14
CA HIS A 3 -7.53 15.07 -17.63
C HIS A 3 -8.42 15.00 -16.39
N ILE A 4 -7.85 15.22 -15.21
CA ILE A 4 -8.60 15.49 -13.99
C ILE A 4 -8.82 16.98 -13.97
N GLU A 5 -10.04 17.42 -14.33
CA GLU A 5 -10.46 18.80 -14.12
C GLU A 5 -10.34 19.16 -12.64
N GLY A 6 -9.88 20.38 -12.37
CA GLY A 6 -9.55 20.88 -11.04
C GLY A 6 -10.75 21.05 -10.12
N GLY A 7 -11.32 19.95 -9.69
CA GLY A 7 -12.26 19.88 -8.57
C GLY A 7 -11.48 19.79 -7.25
N GLY A 8 -11.91 20.50 -6.21
CA GLY A 8 -11.34 20.39 -4.86
C GLY A 8 -11.44 18.94 -4.35
N ALA A 9 -10.57 18.61 -3.38
CA ALA A 9 -10.54 17.27 -2.77
C ALA A 9 -11.96 16.82 -2.34
N ASN A 10 -12.35 15.60 -2.70
CA ASN A 10 -13.62 15.02 -2.26
C ASN A 10 -13.65 14.81 -0.74
N ALA A 11 -14.81 14.48 -0.18
CA ALA A 11 -14.99 14.33 1.27
C ALA A 11 -14.04 13.27 1.85
N THR A 12 -13.83 12.16 1.14
CA THR A 12 -12.95 11.06 1.57
C THR A 12 -11.49 11.50 1.58
N THR A 13 -11.04 12.24 0.56
CA THR A 13 -9.68 12.81 0.51
C THR A 13 -9.48 13.81 1.65
N LYS A 14 -10.47 14.64 1.96
CA LYS A 14 -10.44 15.58 3.09
C LYS A 14 -10.37 14.84 4.43
N ALA A 15 -11.14 13.77 4.61
CA ALA A 15 -11.09 12.94 5.81
C ALA A 15 -9.72 12.27 5.98
N ALA A 16 -9.10 11.80 4.90
CA ALA A 16 -7.75 11.24 4.91
C ALA A 16 -6.66 12.31 5.13
N GLN A 17 -6.92 13.58 4.84
CA GLN A 17 -6.00 14.70 5.14
C GLN A 17 -6.09 15.18 6.59
N ALA A 18 -7.25 15.03 7.23
CA ALA A 18 -7.46 15.42 8.62
C ALA A 18 -6.65 14.50 9.55
N ASP A 19 -5.68 15.00 10.30
CA ASP A 19 -4.73 14.24 11.16
C ASP A 19 -5.43 13.20 12.08
N THR A 20 -5.85 12.09 11.48
CA THR A 20 -6.60 10.99 12.09
C THR A 20 -5.87 9.66 11.86
N MET A 21 -6.42 8.56 12.35
CA MET A 21 -5.91 7.21 12.07
C MET A 21 -6.02 6.81 10.58
N LEU A 22 -6.86 7.50 9.82
CA LEU A 22 -7.04 7.28 8.37
C LEU A 22 -6.02 8.03 7.51
N SER A 23 -5.24 8.92 8.13
CA SER A 23 -4.30 9.77 7.41
C SER A 23 -3.01 9.04 7.06
N PRO A 24 -2.45 9.28 5.86
CA PRO A 24 -1.16 8.70 5.51
C PRO A 24 -0.05 9.28 6.39
N ARG A 25 0.88 8.44 6.82
CA ARG A 25 2.06 8.83 7.58
C ARG A 25 3.28 8.75 6.68
N PHE A 26 3.84 9.90 6.31
CA PHE A 26 5.02 9.95 5.45
C PHE A 26 6.31 9.97 6.27
N TYR A 27 7.30 9.24 5.77
CA TYR A 27 8.57 9.06 6.44
C TYR A 27 9.72 9.55 5.58
N THR A 28 10.78 10.01 6.23
CA THR A 28 12.05 10.34 5.60
C THR A 28 13.20 9.81 6.45
N THR A 29 14.39 9.73 5.86
CA THR A 29 15.58 9.19 6.54
C THR A 29 16.85 9.89 6.08
N ASP A 30 17.97 9.51 6.68
CA ASP A 30 19.30 9.89 6.23
C ASP A 30 19.71 9.07 5.00
N PHE A 31 19.48 9.63 3.82
CA PHE A 31 19.80 8.98 2.55
C PHE A 31 21.30 8.79 2.35
N ALA A 32 22.15 9.66 2.92
CA ALA A 32 23.60 9.52 2.85
C ALA A 32 24.10 8.34 3.71
N ALA A 33 23.42 8.06 4.81
CA ALA A 33 23.69 6.87 5.62
C ALA A 33 23.23 5.58 4.91
N LEU A 34 22.12 5.63 4.15
CA LEU A 34 21.67 4.50 3.32
C LEU A 34 22.67 4.13 2.22
N GLU A 35 23.40 5.10 1.67
CA GLU A 35 24.47 4.85 0.69
C GLU A 35 25.55 3.88 1.21
N LYS A 36 25.77 3.86 2.52
CA LYS A 36 26.82 3.13 3.20
C LYS A 36 26.37 1.75 3.70
N VAL A 37 25.13 1.37 3.44
CA VAL A 37 24.64 0.05 3.85
C VAL A 37 25.40 -1.01 3.06
N ASP A 38 26.06 -1.88 3.80
CA ASP A 38 26.78 -3.02 3.28
C ASP A 38 25.91 -4.28 3.45
N ILE A 39 25.74 -5.04 2.38
CA ILE A 39 24.95 -6.28 2.35
C ILE A 39 25.82 -7.52 2.17
N GLU A 40 27.16 -7.38 2.13
CA GLU A 40 28.04 -8.52 1.79
C GLU A 40 27.86 -9.67 2.78
N GLY A 41 27.63 -9.38 4.06
CA GLY A 41 27.39 -10.41 5.07
C GLY A 41 26.10 -11.22 4.89
N VAL A 42 25.17 -10.76 4.05
CA VAL A 42 23.85 -11.39 3.77
C VAL A 42 23.57 -11.44 2.27
N ARG A 43 24.64 -11.47 1.45
CA ARG A 43 24.54 -11.37 -0.01
C ARG A 43 23.66 -12.48 -0.60
N GLY A 44 23.80 -13.71 -0.14
CA GLY A 44 23.04 -14.84 -0.67
C GLY A 44 21.54 -14.69 -0.44
N GLU A 45 21.13 -14.32 0.75
CA GLU A 45 19.74 -14.07 1.12
C GLU A 45 19.17 -12.85 0.39
N TRP A 46 20.01 -11.81 0.22
CA TRP A 46 19.63 -10.62 -0.50
C TRP A 46 19.37 -10.91 -1.99
N ASP A 47 20.29 -11.62 -2.66
CA ASP A 47 20.13 -11.94 -4.07
C ASP A 47 18.94 -12.91 -4.29
N GLN A 48 18.69 -13.85 -3.36
CA GLN A 48 17.49 -14.69 -3.40
C GLN A 48 16.20 -13.86 -3.28
N MET A 49 16.13 -12.94 -2.34
CA MET A 49 14.99 -12.04 -2.16
C MET A 49 14.75 -11.18 -3.42
N LEU A 50 15.79 -10.61 -4.01
CA LEU A 50 15.66 -9.84 -5.25
C LEU A 50 15.15 -10.70 -6.41
N ALA A 51 15.62 -11.94 -6.54
CA ALA A 51 15.13 -12.87 -7.56
C ALA A 51 13.65 -13.23 -7.37
N GLU A 52 13.15 -13.29 -6.13
CA GLU A 52 11.72 -13.45 -5.84
C GLU A 52 10.91 -12.24 -6.30
N PHE A 53 11.38 -11.03 -6.00
CA PHE A 53 10.73 -9.80 -6.49
C PHE A 53 10.76 -9.68 -8.02
N GLU A 54 11.84 -10.13 -8.67
CA GLU A 54 11.98 -10.07 -10.12
C GLU A 54 11.01 -11.02 -10.83
N ARG A 55 10.79 -12.22 -10.31
CA ARG A 55 9.79 -13.17 -10.87
C ARG A 55 8.40 -12.57 -10.94
N ASP A 56 8.08 -11.69 -10.00
CA ASP A 56 6.81 -10.96 -9.96
C ASP A 56 5.56 -11.86 -10.04
N ASP A 57 5.54 -12.90 -9.20
CA ASP A 57 4.46 -13.90 -9.17
C ASP A 57 3.07 -13.30 -8.88
N ASN A 58 3.03 -12.04 -8.45
CA ASN A 58 1.81 -11.26 -8.21
C ASN A 58 1.49 -10.26 -9.34
N GLY A 59 2.24 -10.26 -10.44
CA GLY A 59 2.11 -9.26 -11.50
C GLY A 59 0.69 -9.08 -12.02
N ASP A 60 -0.05 -10.18 -12.15
CA ASP A 60 -1.43 -10.17 -12.62
C ASP A 60 -2.47 -10.34 -11.51
N HIS A 61 -2.03 -10.60 -10.27
CA HIS A 61 -2.95 -10.89 -9.17
C HIS A 61 -3.82 -9.68 -8.81
N PHE A 62 -3.26 -8.48 -8.75
CA PHE A 62 -3.97 -7.25 -8.35
C PHE A 62 -4.69 -6.55 -9.50
N ASN A 63 -5.06 -7.29 -10.54
CA ASN A 63 -5.84 -6.78 -11.66
C ASN A 63 -7.34 -7.09 -11.49
N ARG A 64 -8.19 -6.08 -11.66
CA ARG A 64 -9.64 -6.27 -11.76
C ARG A 64 -9.98 -6.94 -13.09
N ASN A 65 -10.89 -7.87 -13.02
CA ASN A 65 -11.44 -8.54 -14.19
C ASN A 65 -12.98 -8.51 -14.16
N ALA A 66 -13.62 -8.96 -15.21
CA ALA A 66 -15.08 -9.00 -15.30
C ALA A 66 -15.75 -9.89 -14.22
N GLN A 67 -15.04 -10.83 -13.62
CA GLN A 67 -15.56 -11.63 -12.52
C GLN A 67 -15.59 -10.79 -11.25
N PHE A 68 -14.54 -10.02 -10.97
CA PHE A 68 -14.52 -9.09 -9.85
C PHE A 68 -15.74 -8.16 -9.88
N ASP A 69 -15.97 -7.53 -11.03
CA ASP A 69 -17.04 -6.55 -11.17
C ASP A 69 -18.45 -7.14 -10.97
N ARG A 70 -18.64 -8.41 -11.32
CA ARG A 70 -19.93 -9.12 -11.11
C ARG A 70 -20.18 -9.52 -9.66
N GLU A 71 -19.16 -9.59 -8.82
CA GLU A 71 -19.24 -10.04 -7.44
C GLU A 71 -19.38 -8.90 -6.41
N VAL A 72 -19.32 -7.65 -6.86
CA VAL A 72 -19.57 -6.49 -5.99
C VAL A 72 -21.03 -6.49 -5.56
N GLN A 73 -21.27 -6.52 -4.25
CA GLN A 73 -22.61 -6.53 -3.67
C GLN A 73 -22.80 -5.31 -2.75
N PRO A 74 -24.05 -4.86 -2.55
CA PRO A 74 -24.33 -3.83 -1.56
C PRO A 74 -23.85 -4.26 -0.17
N LEU A 75 -23.14 -3.37 0.50
CA LEU A 75 -22.72 -3.59 1.89
C LEU A 75 -23.90 -3.44 2.84
N PRO A 76 -24.04 -4.33 3.86
CA PRO A 76 -24.93 -4.10 4.96
C PRO A 76 -24.63 -2.76 5.64
N ALA A 77 -25.66 -1.95 5.91
CA ALA A 77 -25.50 -0.62 6.47
C ALA A 77 -24.68 -0.59 7.78
N ALA A 78 -24.81 -1.63 8.61
CA ALA A 78 -24.07 -1.76 9.86
C ALA A 78 -22.55 -1.93 9.67
N LEU A 79 -22.10 -2.41 8.50
CA LEU A 79 -20.67 -2.65 8.20
C LEU A 79 -20.09 -1.59 7.27
N HIS A 80 -20.93 -0.71 6.73
CA HIS A 80 -20.51 0.20 5.66
C HIS A 80 -19.35 1.11 6.10
N GLN A 81 -19.49 1.77 7.24
CA GLN A 81 -18.49 2.70 7.72
C GLN A 81 -17.18 1.98 8.09
N GLU A 82 -17.27 0.87 8.82
CA GLU A 82 -16.09 0.09 9.23
C GLU A 82 -15.30 -0.43 8.01
N PHE A 83 -16.02 -0.88 6.98
CA PHE A 83 -15.40 -1.36 5.76
C PHE A 83 -14.71 -0.24 4.98
N LEU A 84 -15.35 0.91 4.86
CA LEU A 84 -14.73 2.08 4.21
C LEU A 84 -13.51 2.57 4.98
N ASP A 85 -13.59 2.68 6.30
CA ASP A 85 -12.46 3.08 7.16
C ASP A 85 -11.29 2.09 7.02
N PHE A 86 -11.60 0.79 6.94
CA PHE A 86 -10.61 -0.24 6.68
C PHE A 86 -9.91 -0.03 5.33
N LEU A 87 -10.66 0.18 4.24
CA LEU A 87 -10.08 0.41 2.91
C LEU A 87 -9.31 1.74 2.85
N ILE A 88 -9.82 2.82 3.45
CA ILE A 88 -9.16 4.12 3.50
C ILE A 88 -7.84 4.02 4.27
N SER A 89 -7.85 3.40 5.45
CA SER A 89 -6.63 3.20 6.23
C SER A 89 -5.62 2.31 5.51
N SER A 90 -6.09 1.32 4.77
CA SER A 90 -5.24 0.45 3.97
C SER A 90 -4.60 1.21 2.82
N VAL A 91 -5.37 1.88 1.97
CA VAL A 91 -4.81 2.62 0.82
C VAL A 91 -3.85 3.73 1.25
N THR A 92 -4.09 4.39 2.39
CA THR A 92 -3.17 5.42 2.89
C THR A 92 -1.88 4.83 3.44
N ALA A 93 -1.92 3.65 4.06
CA ALA A 93 -0.74 2.91 4.50
C ALA A 93 0.13 2.47 3.31
N GLU A 94 -0.44 1.77 2.33
CA GLU A 94 0.24 1.32 1.12
C GLU A 94 0.84 2.51 0.34
N TYR A 95 0.07 3.60 0.22
CA TYR A 95 0.58 4.80 -0.43
C TYR A 95 1.74 5.46 0.34
N SER A 96 1.75 5.38 1.67
CA SER A 96 2.87 5.85 2.49
C SER A 96 4.15 5.06 2.19
N GLY A 97 4.06 3.74 2.07
CA GLY A 97 5.15 2.86 1.64
C GLY A 97 5.63 3.20 0.24
N CYS A 98 4.71 3.31 -0.72
CA CYS A 98 5.03 3.70 -2.10
C CYS A 98 5.83 5.02 -2.16
N VAL A 99 5.45 6.04 -1.38
CA VAL A 99 6.16 7.32 -1.31
C VAL A 99 7.54 7.17 -0.70
N LEU A 100 7.68 6.43 0.41
CA LEU A 100 8.96 6.19 1.07
C LEU A 100 9.96 5.49 0.15
N TYR A 101 9.54 4.38 -0.45
CA TYR A 101 10.42 3.57 -1.31
C TYR A 101 10.80 4.31 -2.59
N SER A 102 9.86 5.06 -3.17
CA SER A 102 10.15 5.94 -4.33
C SER A 102 11.14 7.05 -3.99
N ASP A 103 11.05 7.63 -2.80
CA ASP A 103 11.99 8.67 -2.35
C ASP A 103 13.39 8.10 -2.09
N ILE A 104 13.50 6.92 -1.48
CA ILE A 104 14.79 6.23 -1.29
C ILE A 104 15.38 5.89 -2.66
N LYS A 105 14.65 5.22 -3.54
CA LYS A 105 15.07 4.90 -4.91
C LYS A 105 15.64 6.09 -5.66
N ARG A 106 15.01 7.26 -5.53
CA ARG A 106 15.41 8.48 -6.25
C ARG A 106 16.68 9.11 -5.69
N LYS A 107 16.86 9.05 -4.35
CA LYS A 107 17.90 9.80 -3.64
C LYS A 107 19.16 8.99 -3.33
N VAL A 108 19.04 7.67 -3.23
CA VAL A 108 20.15 6.76 -2.91
C VAL A 108 20.82 6.29 -4.21
N LYS A 109 22.15 6.29 -4.26
CA LYS A 109 22.95 5.84 -5.43
C LYS A 109 23.34 4.38 -5.34
N ASN A 110 23.42 3.80 -4.13
CA ASN A 110 23.74 2.38 -3.94
C ASN A 110 22.80 1.51 -4.80
N PRO A 111 23.33 0.75 -5.79
CA PRO A 111 22.51 0.06 -6.77
C PRO A 111 21.63 -1.02 -6.14
N LYS A 112 22.16 -1.71 -5.12
CA LYS A 112 21.40 -2.79 -4.45
C LYS A 112 20.20 -2.25 -3.67
N ILE A 113 20.39 -1.15 -2.95
CA ILE A 113 19.29 -0.48 -2.26
C ILE A 113 18.26 0.06 -3.26
N ARG A 114 18.71 0.67 -4.35
CA ARG A 114 17.81 1.19 -5.40
C ARG A 114 16.99 0.10 -6.06
N GLU A 115 17.60 -1.06 -6.31
CA GLU A 115 16.95 -2.22 -6.90
C GLU A 115 15.81 -2.72 -6.00
N LEU A 116 16.09 -3.01 -4.72
CA LEU A 116 15.08 -3.39 -3.75
C LEU A 116 13.94 -2.37 -3.66
N MET A 117 14.28 -1.08 -3.51
CA MET A 117 13.27 -0.02 -3.38
C MET A 117 12.45 0.16 -4.67
N THR A 118 12.97 -0.28 -5.83
CA THR A 118 12.21 -0.29 -7.08
C THR A 118 11.10 -1.32 -7.03
N TYR A 119 11.38 -2.52 -6.56
CA TYR A 119 10.39 -3.57 -6.44
C TYR A 119 9.35 -3.25 -5.35
N MET A 120 9.80 -2.83 -4.19
CA MET A 120 8.90 -2.43 -3.10
C MET A 120 7.96 -1.29 -3.52
N ALA A 121 8.48 -0.25 -4.17
CA ALA A 121 7.64 0.85 -4.67
C ALA A 121 6.64 0.40 -5.73
N ARG A 122 6.99 -0.58 -6.57
CA ARG A 122 6.10 -1.19 -7.57
C ARG A 122 4.91 -1.88 -6.88
N ASP A 123 5.22 -2.71 -5.89
CA ASP A 123 4.20 -3.53 -5.23
C ASP A 123 3.25 -2.66 -4.40
N GLU A 124 3.77 -1.72 -3.64
CA GLU A 124 2.94 -0.74 -2.91
C GLU A 124 2.05 0.11 -3.83
N ALA A 125 2.56 0.47 -5.02
CA ALA A 125 1.74 1.20 -5.99
C ALA A 125 0.60 0.34 -6.54
N ARG A 126 0.80 -0.96 -6.72
CA ARG A 126 -0.25 -1.92 -7.11
C ARG A 126 -1.30 -2.05 -6.02
N HIS A 127 -0.85 -2.27 -4.78
CA HIS A 127 -1.73 -2.40 -3.62
C HIS A 127 -2.60 -1.15 -3.45
N ALA A 128 -1.97 0.02 -3.36
CA ALA A 128 -2.69 1.29 -3.22
C ALA A 128 -3.66 1.53 -4.40
N GLY A 129 -3.24 1.25 -5.62
CA GLY A 129 -4.07 1.39 -6.82
C GLY A 129 -5.27 0.46 -6.80
N PHE A 130 -5.08 -0.81 -6.43
CA PHE A 130 -6.12 -1.82 -6.37
C PHE A 130 -7.18 -1.50 -5.30
N ILE A 131 -6.74 -1.13 -4.07
CA ILE A 131 -7.66 -0.72 -3.01
C ILE A 131 -8.42 0.55 -3.40
N ASN A 132 -7.75 1.52 -4.01
CA ASN A 132 -8.40 2.77 -4.41
C ASN A 132 -9.42 2.56 -5.54
N GLN A 133 -9.21 1.56 -6.40
CA GLN A 133 -10.23 1.13 -7.37
C GLN A 133 -11.45 0.52 -6.67
N ALA A 134 -11.24 -0.28 -5.61
CA ALA A 134 -12.35 -0.82 -4.83
C ALA A 134 -13.16 0.28 -4.11
N LEU A 135 -12.49 1.35 -3.65
CA LEU A 135 -13.18 2.51 -3.07
C LEU A 135 -14.09 3.22 -4.09
N ARG A 136 -13.80 3.14 -5.40
CA ARG A 136 -14.68 3.70 -6.44
C ARG A 136 -16.03 3.00 -6.51
N ASP A 137 -16.11 1.73 -6.13
CA ASP A 137 -17.37 0.98 -6.11
C ASP A 137 -18.36 1.57 -5.09
N PHE A 138 -17.84 2.38 -4.15
CA PHE A 138 -18.60 3.11 -3.13
C PHE A 138 -18.59 4.63 -3.34
N GLU A 139 -18.12 5.10 -4.52
CA GLU A 139 -18.02 6.53 -4.87
C GLU A 139 -17.12 7.38 -3.93
N VAL A 140 -16.17 6.74 -3.24
CA VAL A 140 -15.31 7.36 -2.21
C VAL A 140 -13.81 7.27 -2.49
N ALA A 141 -13.41 7.11 -3.75
CA ALA A 141 -11.99 7.05 -4.13
C ALA A 141 -11.18 8.27 -3.63
N ILE A 142 -9.94 8.01 -3.23
CA ILE A 142 -9.04 9.03 -2.69
C ILE A 142 -8.17 9.61 -3.83
N ASP A 143 -8.02 10.93 -3.87
CA ASP A 143 -6.99 11.59 -4.66
C ASP A 143 -5.63 11.48 -3.95
N LEU A 144 -4.89 10.40 -4.25
CA LEU A 144 -3.57 10.13 -3.68
C LEU A 144 -2.55 11.25 -4.01
N GLY A 145 -2.68 11.87 -5.18
CA GLY A 145 -1.84 13.00 -5.57
C GLY A 145 -2.07 14.22 -4.67
N ASN A 146 -3.31 14.46 -4.28
CA ASN A 146 -3.65 15.55 -3.36
C ASN A 146 -3.12 15.29 -1.94
N LEU A 147 -3.22 14.04 -1.45
CA LEU A 147 -2.62 13.67 -0.17
C LEU A 147 -1.13 13.97 -0.11
N ARG A 148 -0.45 14.00 -1.24
CA ARG A 148 0.98 14.28 -1.31
C ARG A 148 1.34 15.77 -1.24
N ARG A 149 0.46 16.72 -1.40
CA ARG A 149 0.82 18.14 -1.52
C ARG A 149 1.24 18.81 -0.21
N ASP A 150 0.59 18.49 0.91
CA ASP A 150 0.74 19.22 2.20
C ASP A 150 1.31 18.34 3.31
N LYS A 151 2.50 17.75 3.08
CA LYS A 151 2.99 16.70 3.94
C LYS A 151 3.93 17.14 5.02
N ARG A 152 3.70 16.57 6.19
CA ARG A 152 4.73 16.47 7.24
C ARG A 152 5.39 15.08 7.14
N TYR A 153 6.72 15.06 7.05
CA TYR A 153 7.51 13.83 7.09
C TYR A 153 8.07 13.61 8.48
N THR A 154 7.88 12.40 9.00
CA THR A 154 8.55 11.96 10.22
C THR A 154 9.92 11.40 9.87
N PHE A 155 10.97 11.95 10.51
CA PHE A 155 12.33 11.47 10.29
C PHE A 155 12.64 10.26 11.16
N PHE A 156 13.18 9.21 10.53
CA PHE A 156 13.80 8.09 11.23
C PHE A 156 15.22 7.84 10.71
N LYS A 157 16.13 7.46 11.61
CA LYS A 157 17.45 6.94 11.19
C LYS A 157 17.25 5.65 10.36
N PRO A 158 18.17 5.32 9.44
CA PRO A 158 18.04 4.16 8.54
C PRO A 158 17.66 2.86 9.25
N LYS A 159 18.33 2.53 10.35
CA LYS A 159 18.02 1.35 11.16
C LYS A 159 16.55 1.28 11.58
N PHE A 160 15.97 2.41 11.98
CA PHE A 160 14.57 2.47 12.41
C PHE A 160 13.59 2.49 11.25
N ILE A 161 13.98 3.03 10.10
CA ILE A 161 13.19 2.90 8.87
C ILE A 161 13.01 1.42 8.52
N TYR A 162 14.08 0.63 8.49
CA TYR A 162 13.97 -0.80 8.20
C TYR A 162 13.13 -1.55 9.24
N TYR A 163 13.27 -1.24 10.52
CA TYR A 163 12.43 -1.86 11.54
C TYR A 163 10.96 -1.45 11.41
N ALA A 164 10.66 -0.18 11.18
CA ALA A 164 9.31 0.30 11.00
C ALA A 164 8.66 -0.33 9.75
N THR A 165 9.41 -0.40 8.64
CA THR A 165 8.97 -1.08 7.41
C THR A 165 8.68 -2.56 7.68
N TYR A 166 9.64 -3.30 8.25
CA TYR A 166 9.45 -4.72 8.55
C TYR A 166 8.21 -4.98 9.43
N LEU A 167 8.02 -4.18 10.48
CA LEU A 167 6.85 -4.32 11.36
C LEU A 167 5.56 -3.96 10.64
N SER A 168 5.55 -2.91 9.81
CA SER A 168 4.39 -2.51 9.01
C SER A 168 3.98 -3.61 8.04
N GLU A 169 4.93 -4.20 7.32
CA GLU A 169 4.67 -5.32 6.41
C GLU A 169 4.10 -6.54 7.16
N LYS A 170 4.71 -6.91 8.29
CA LYS A 170 4.21 -8.03 9.11
C LYS A 170 2.82 -7.79 9.67
N ILE A 171 2.52 -6.58 10.15
CA ILE A 171 1.20 -6.22 10.67
C ILE A 171 0.18 -6.17 9.54
N GLY A 172 0.54 -5.59 8.39
CA GLY A 172 -0.28 -5.53 7.18
C GLY A 172 -0.66 -6.93 6.71
N TYR A 173 0.34 -7.79 6.50
CA TYR A 173 0.14 -9.18 6.13
C TYR A 173 -0.78 -9.92 7.12
N ALA A 174 -0.50 -9.83 8.42
CA ALA A 174 -1.31 -10.49 9.44
C ALA A 174 -2.77 -10.01 9.42
N ARG A 175 -3.01 -8.72 9.17
CA ARG A 175 -4.35 -8.14 9.05
C ARG A 175 -5.09 -8.70 7.83
N TYR A 176 -4.48 -8.66 6.66
CA TYR A 176 -5.12 -9.12 5.42
C TYR A 176 -5.37 -10.62 5.42
N ILE A 177 -4.39 -11.44 5.80
CA ILE A 177 -4.56 -12.89 5.81
C ILE A 177 -5.55 -13.36 6.89
N THR A 178 -5.66 -12.64 8.01
CA THR A 178 -6.66 -12.93 9.04
C THR A 178 -8.07 -12.69 8.52
N ILE A 179 -8.29 -11.57 7.83
CA ILE A 179 -9.58 -11.27 7.19
C ILE A 179 -9.89 -12.32 6.12
N TYR A 180 -8.94 -12.63 5.24
CA TYR A 180 -9.11 -13.64 4.21
C TYR A 180 -9.54 -14.99 4.82
N ARG A 181 -8.78 -15.50 5.78
CA ARG A 181 -9.07 -16.79 6.45
C ARG A 181 -10.38 -16.80 7.21
N HIS A 182 -10.79 -15.66 7.79
CA HIS A 182 -12.10 -15.54 8.42
C HIS A 182 -13.22 -15.66 7.38
N LEU A 183 -13.11 -14.95 6.28
CA LEU A 183 -14.12 -14.93 5.23
C LEU A 183 -14.16 -16.21 4.40
N GLU A 184 -13.05 -16.98 4.32
CA GLU A 184 -13.07 -18.34 3.76
C GLU A 184 -13.98 -19.29 4.57
N ARG A 185 -14.03 -19.09 5.89
CA ARG A 185 -14.89 -19.86 6.80
C ARG A 185 -16.32 -19.32 6.90
N HIS A 186 -16.53 -18.09 6.49
CA HIS A 186 -17.81 -17.38 6.57
C HIS A 186 -18.16 -16.73 5.21
N PRO A 187 -18.44 -17.55 4.17
CA PRO A 187 -18.70 -17.04 2.83
C PRO A 187 -19.92 -16.10 2.77
N GLU A 188 -20.87 -16.24 3.68
CA GLU A 188 -22.04 -15.36 3.83
C GLU A 188 -21.68 -13.91 4.21
N ARG A 189 -20.44 -13.68 4.63
CA ARG A 189 -19.92 -12.35 5.01
C ARG A 189 -19.06 -11.70 3.93
N ARG A 190 -18.93 -12.33 2.76
CA ARG A 190 -18.15 -11.83 1.64
C ARG A 190 -18.95 -10.86 0.80
N PHE A 191 -19.07 -9.62 1.25
CA PHE A 191 -19.84 -8.59 0.53
C PHE A 191 -19.09 -7.95 -0.63
N HIS A 192 -17.77 -8.06 -0.65
CA HIS A 192 -16.94 -7.47 -1.70
C HIS A 192 -15.83 -8.42 -2.12
N PRO A 193 -15.56 -8.57 -3.43
CA PRO A 193 -14.57 -9.52 -3.92
C PRO A 193 -13.14 -9.20 -3.51
N ILE A 194 -12.80 -7.95 -3.13
CA ILE A 194 -11.45 -7.55 -2.70
C ILE A 194 -10.87 -8.49 -1.63
N PHE A 195 -11.68 -9.08 -0.79
CA PHE A 195 -11.22 -9.97 0.27
C PHE A 195 -10.54 -11.23 -0.24
N ARG A 196 -10.80 -11.68 -1.46
CA ARG A 196 -10.12 -12.82 -2.07
C ARG A 196 -8.69 -12.50 -2.45
N TRP A 197 -8.43 -11.24 -2.80
CA TRP A 197 -7.09 -10.78 -3.17
C TRP A 197 -6.14 -10.72 -1.98
N PHE A 198 -6.67 -10.67 -0.76
CA PHE A 198 -5.88 -10.68 0.46
C PHE A 198 -5.17 -12.02 0.75
N GLU A 199 -5.47 -13.08 -0.02
CA GLU A 199 -4.74 -14.35 0.04
C GLU A 199 -3.24 -14.19 -0.27
N ARG A 200 -2.91 -13.26 -1.17
CA ARG A 200 -1.56 -13.09 -1.70
C ARG A 200 -1.00 -11.69 -1.46
N TRP A 201 -1.46 -11.07 -0.43
CA TRP A 201 -1.01 -9.72 -0.10
C TRP A 201 0.44 -9.67 0.33
#